data_33dd02d58e9d0b87abdcfadf9fb2d0da
#
_entry.id   33dd02d58e9d0b87abdcfadf9fb2d0da
#
_cell.length_a   1.000
_cell.length_b   1.000
_cell.length_c   1.000
_cell.angle_alpha   90.00
_cell.angle_beta   90.00
_cell.angle_gamma   90.00
#
_symmetry.space_group_name_H-M   'P 1'
#
loop_
_entity.id
_entity.type
_entity.pdbx_description
1 polymer ?
#
loop_
_entity_poly.entity_id
_entity_poly.type
_entity_poly.pdbx_seq_one_letter_code
_entity_poly.pdbx_strand_id
1 'polypeptide(L)'
;MDSKEQLKLILEAVDDVKAENITTLDVSKQTSSMDNIVIATGRSEQHVRGIANNLILEAKRLNLDLIGHEGIDNGLWALIDLSNTIVHVMTEEIREFYKLEKLWSINDSDSED
;
A
#
# COMPACT_ATOMS: atom_id res chain seq x y z
N MET A 1 14.57 7.81 -10.22
CA MET A 1 13.22 8.27 -9.81
C MET A 1 13.21 8.45 -8.31
N ASP A 2 12.76 9.60 -7.84
CA ASP A 2 12.75 9.84 -6.41
C ASP A 2 11.50 9.27 -5.74
N SER A 3 11.48 9.29 -4.42
CA SER A 3 10.43 8.70 -3.61
C SER A 3 9.05 9.31 -3.89
N LYS A 4 9.00 10.61 -4.14
CA LYS A 4 7.73 11.30 -4.42
C LYS A 4 7.16 10.90 -5.78
N GLU A 5 8.01 10.80 -6.80
CA GLU A 5 7.57 10.38 -8.12
C GLU A 5 7.09 8.93 -8.09
N GLN A 6 7.82 8.08 -7.38
CA GLN A 6 7.44 6.68 -7.23
C GLN A 6 6.08 6.55 -6.54
N LEU A 7 5.87 7.30 -5.47
CA LEU A 7 4.60 7.30 -4.75
C LEU A 7 3.46 7.72 -5.65
N LYS A 8 3.66 8.76 -6.44
CA LYS A 8 2.64 9.24 -7.38
C LYS A 8 2.23 8.14 -8.36
N LEU A 9 3.21 7.45 -8.91
CA LEU A 9 2.95 6.36 -9.87
C LEU A 9 2.22 5.18 -9.21
N ILE A 10 2.58 4.87 -7.97
CA ILE A 10 1.92 3.83 -7.19
C ILE A 10 0.45 4.19 -6.97
N LEU A 11 0.19 5.43 -6.54
CA LEU A 11 -1.18 5.89 -6.30
C LEU A 11 -2.01 5.88 -7.57
N GLU A 12 -1.44 6.27 -8.70
CA GLU A 12 -2.12 6.20 -9.99
C GLU A 12 -2.46 4.76 -10.36
N ALA A 13 -1.53 3.83 -10.13
CA ALA A 13 -1.74 2.43 -10.48
C ALA A 13 -2.89 1.80 -9.67
N VAL A 14 -3.01 2.10 -8.39
CA VAL A 14 -4.10 1.55 -7.58
C VAL A 14 -5.42 2.25 -7.88
N ASP A 15 -5.38 3.53 -8.19
CA ASP A 15 -6.58 4.29 -8.55
C ASP A 15 -7.14 3.84 -9.90
N ASP A 16 -6.29 3.49 -10.84
CA ASP A 16 -6.70 3.04 -12.17
C ASP A 16 -7.63 1.84 -12.12
N VAL A 17 -7.49 0.98 -11.13
CA VAL A 17 -8.35 -0.19 -10.95
C VAL A 17 -9.35 0.01 -9.81
N LYS A 18 -9.64 1.26 -9.50
CA LYS A 18 -10.74 1.67 -8.62
C LYS A 18 -10.56 1.23 -7.17
N ALA A 19 -9.34 1.19 -6.66
CA ALA A 19 -9.12 0.98 -5.25
C ALA A 19 -9.83 2.07 -4.44
N GLU A 20 -10.34 1.71 -3.29
CA GLU A 20 -11.11 2.62 -2.45
C GLU A 20 -10.34 2.98 -1.18
N ASN A 21 -10.69 4.13 -0.60
CA ASN A 21 -10.13 4.58 0.68
C ASN A 21 -8.61 4.51 0.73
N ILE A 22 -7.98 5.05 -0.31
CA ILE A 22 -6.52 5.04 -0.42
C ILE A 22 -5.94 6.01 0.60
N THR A 23 -5.09 5.50 1.48
CA THR A 23 -4.44 6.29 2.53
C THR A 23 -2.94 6.15 2.38
N THR A 24 -2.24 7.26 2.46
CA THR A 24 -0.77 7.27 2.45
C THR A 24 -0.26 7.76 3.79
N LEU A 25 0.66 7.00 4.37
CA LEU A 25 1.29 7.35 5.64
C LEU A 25 2.77 7.58 5.40
N ASP A 26 3.27 8.73 5.83
CA ASP A 26 4.70 9.03 5.79
C ASP A 26 5.31 8.45 7.06
N VAL A 27 6.12 7.42 6.91
CA VAL A 27 6.74 6.73 8.04
C VAL A 27 8.26 6.92 8.05
N SER A 28 8.76 7.85 7.26
CA SER A 28 10.20 8.09 7.13
C SER A 28 10.86 8.47 8.46
N LYS A 29 10.10 9.05 9.37
CA LYS A 29 10.61 9.42 10.69
C LYS A 29 10.56 8.28 11.69
N GLN A 30 9.70 7.28 11.47
CA GLN A 30 9.57 6.13 12.37
C GLN A 30 10.51 4.99 12.00
N THR A 31 10.93 4.92 10.76
CA THR A 31 11.81 3.85 10.30
C THR A 31 12.72 4.37 9.19
N SER A 32 13.94 3.83 9.13
CA SER A 32 14.88 4.16 8.06
C SER A 32 14.75 3.21 6.87
N SER A 33 13.94 2.16 6.98
CA SER A 33 13.85 1.14 5.93
C SER A 33 12.82 1.45 4.85
N MET A 34 11.92 2.41 5.09
CA MET A 34 10.93 2.82 4.09
C MET A 34 10.45 4.24 4.37
N ASP A 35 9.88 4.86 3.35
CA ASP A 35 9.38 6.23 3.46
C ASP A 35 7.86 6.28 3.60
N ASN A 36 7.14 5.40 2.91
CA ASN A 36 5.69 5.46 2.84
C ASN A 36 5.04 4.10 3.02
N ILE A 37 3.84 4.12 3.60
CA ILE A 37 2.94 2.98 3.58
C ILE A 37 1.67 3.45 2.87
N VAL A 38 1.22 2.70 1.88
CA VAL A 38 -0.04 2.96 1.20
C VAL A 38 -1.00 1.85 1.58
N ILE A 39 -2.20 2.22 2.01
CA ILE A 39 -3.24 1.26 2.34
C ILE A 39 -4.44 1.55 1.45
N ALA A 40 -4.91 0.54 0.75
CA ALA A 40 -6.03 0.67 -0.17
C ALA A 40 -7.01 -0.47 0.06
N THR A 41 -8.27 -0.23 -0.24
CA THR A 41 -9.34 -1.20 -0.05
C THR A 41 -9.84 -1.72 -1.39
N GLY A 42 -10.00 -3.04 -1.48
CA GLY A 42 -10.70 -3.67 -2.59
C GLY A 42 -12.09 -4.08 -2.15
N ARG A 43 -13.07 -3.98 -3.07
CA ARG A 43 -14.47 -4.28 -2.76
C ARG A 43 -14.73 -5.77 -2.57
N SER A 44 -13.82 -6.61 -3.01
CA SER A 44 -13.93 -8.06 -2.93
C SER A 44 -12.54 -8.66 -2.98
N GLU A 45 -12.44 -9.95 -2.71
CA GLU A 45 -11.17 -10.67 -2.83
C GLU A 45 -10.63 -10.59 -4.25
N GLN A 46 -11.50 -10.74 -5.25
CA GLN A 46 -11.12 -10.62 -6.64
C GLN A 46 -10.58 -9.22 -6.96
N HIS A 47 -11.22 -8.19 -6.41
CA HIS A 47 -10.79 -6.81 -6.62
C HIS A 47 -9.43 -6.55 -5.98
N VAL A 48 -9.19 -7.09 -4.77
CA VAL A 48 -7.89 -7.00 -4.11
C VAL A 48 -6.81 -7.62 -5.00
N ARG A 49 -7.06 -8.81 -5.55
CA ARG A 49 -6.11 -9.45 -6.46
C ARG A 49 -5.87 -8.61 -7.70
N GLY A 50 -6.92 -8.02 -8.26
CA GLY A 50 -6.81 -7.17 -9.43
C GLY A 50 -5.96 -5.93 -9.18
N ILE A 51 -6.17 -5.28 -8.04
CA ILE A 51 -5.39 -4.11 -7.66
C ILE A 51 -3.91 -4.48 -7.49
N ALA A 52 -3.65 -5.56 -6.76
CA ALA A 52 -2.29 -6.01 -6.50
C ALA A 52 -1.57 -6.39 -7.80
N ASN A 53 -2.23 -7.15 -8.67
CA ASN A 53 -1.64 -7.57 -9.93
C ASN A 53 -1.38 -6.39 -10.87
N ASN A 54 -2.28 -5.42 -10.90
CA ASN A 54 -2.07 -4.23 -11.71
C ASN A 54 -0.87 -3.42 -11.20
N LEU A 55 -0.74 -3.30 -9.90
CA LEU A 55 0.40 -2.59 -9.32
C LEU A 55 1.72 -3.28 -9.69
N ILE A 56 1.75 -4.61 -9.58
CA ILE A 56 2.94 -5.37 -9.95
C ILE A 56 3.28 -5.19 -11.43
N LEU A 57 2.26 -5.25 -12.28
CA LEU A 57 2.45 -5.06 -13.72
C LEU A 57 3.03 -3.68 -14.04
N GLU A 58 2.46 -2.64 -13.42
CA GLU A 58 2.93 -1.28 -13.61
C GLU A 58 4.33 -1.06 -13.03
N ALA A 59 4.61 -1.68 -11.91
CA ALA A 59 5.94 -1.61 -11.31
C ALA A 59 7.01 -2.16 -12.26
N LYS A 60 6.70 -3.28 -12.90
CA LYS A 60 7.61 -3.87 -13.88
C LYS A 60 7.75 -2.99 -15.11
N ARG A 61 6.64 -2.45 -15.59
CA ARG A 61 6.64 -1.58 -16.78
C ARG A 61 7.47 -0.31 -16.55
N LEU A 62 7.40 0.23 -15.34
CA LEU A 62 8.06 1.49 -14.98
C LEU A 62 9.43 1.28 -14.34
N ASN A 63 9.89 0.05 -14.24
CA ASN A 63 11.16 -0.29 -13.60
C ASN A 63 11.24 0.16 -12.15
N LEU A 64 10.12 0.07 -11.43
CA LEU A 64 10.14 0.30 -9.99
C LEU A 64 10.76 -0.92 -9.31
N ASP A 65 11.39 -0.68 -8.19
CA ASP A 65 12.15 -1.72 -7.48
C ASP A 65 11.22 -2.63 -6.69
N LEU A 66 10.68 -3.64 -7.35
CA LEU A 66 9.78 -4.61 -6.73
C LEU A 66 10.60 -5.65 -5.96
N ILE A 67 10.58 -5.55 -4.64
CA ILE A 67 11.32 -6.47 -3.76
C ILE A 67 10.57 -7.80 -3.63
N GLY A 68 9.23 -7.75 -3.49
CA GLY A 68 8.43 -8.95 -3.36
C GLY A 68 6.98 -8.64 -3.10
N HIS A 69 6.19 -9.70 -2.98
CA HIS A 69 4.76 -9.57 -2.68
C HIS A 69 4.27 -10.81 -1.97
N GLU A 70 3.18 -10.67 -1.21
CA GLU A 70 2.56 -11.78 -0.49
C GLU A 70 1.06 -11.59 -0.40
N GLY A 71 0.33 -12.68 -0.23
CA GLY A 71 -1.09 -12.67 0.07
C GLY A 71 -2.02 -12.44 -1.09
N ILE A 72 -1.51 -12.35 -2.31
CA ILE A 72 -2.35 -12.04 -3.49
C ILE A 72 -3.35 -13.16 -3.75
N ASP A 73 -2.92 -14.41 -3.60
CA ASP A 73 -3.74 -15.56 -3.97
C ASP A 73 -5.05 -15.64 -3.19
N ASN A 74 -5.04 -15.34 -1.89
CA ASN A 74 -6.27 -15.42 -1.12
C ASN A 74 -7.15 -14.15 -1.27
N GLY A 75 -6.56 -13.04 -1.68
CA GLY A 75 -7.32 -11.82 -1.95
C GLY A 75 -7.87 -11.11 -0.73
N LEU A 76 -7.46 -11.50 0.47
CA LEU A 76 -7.91 -10.83 1.69
C LEU A 76 -7.00 -9.67 2.05
N TRP A 77 -5.72 -9.88 1.96
CA TRP A 77 -4.71 -8.90 2.33
C TRP A 77 -3.45 -9.15 1.50
N ALA A 78 -3.24 -8.33 0.50
CA ALA A 78 -2.05 -8.41 -0.35
C ALA A 78 -1.04 -7.35 0.08
N LEU A 79 0.22 -7.74 0.11
CA LEU A 79 1.32 -6.83 0.43
C LEU A 79 2.26 -6.77 -0.77
N ILE A 80 2.58 -5.57 -1.22
CA ILE A 80 3.53 -5.37 -2.31
C ILE A 80 4.65 -4.46 -1.80
N ASP A 81 5.87 -4.99 -1.78
CA ASP A 81 7.04 -4.30 -1.28
C ASP A 81 7.80 -3.65 -2.45
N LEU A 82 7.78 -2.33 -2.49
CA LEU A 82 8.42 -1.55 -3.54
C LEU A 82 9.60 -0.75 -2.97
N SER A 83 10.34 -1.37 -2.07
CA SER A 83 11.53 -0.82 -1.44
C SER A 83 11.19 0.34 -0.48
N ASN A 84 11.10 1.57 -0.97
CA ASN A 84 10.81 2.71 -0.10
C ASN A 84 9.32 2.89 0.21
N THR A 85 8.46 2.10 -0.42
CA THR A 85 7.02 2.15 -0.20
C THR A 85 6.46 0.73 -0.13
N ILE A 86 5.69 0.46 0.91
CA ILE A 86 4.97 -0.80 1.03
C ILE A 86 3.50 -0.52 0.82
N VAL A 87 2.87 -1.30 -0.05
CA VAL A 87 1.45 -1.14 -0.36
C VAL A 87 0.68 -2.32 0.23
N HIS A 88 -0.34 -2.00 1.02
CA HIS A 88 -1.27 -2.97 1.57
C HIS A 88 -2.60 -2.81 0.85
N VAL A 89 -3.10 -3.88 0.26
CA VAL A 89 -4.42 -3.89 -0.36
C VAL A 89 -5.26 -4.93 0.38
N MET A 90 -6.36 -4.50 0.96
CA MET A 90 -7.17 -5.34 1.83
C MET A 90 -8.64 -5.22 1.49
N THR A 91 -9.42 -6.27 1.84
CA THR A 91 -10.87 -6.10 1.86
C THR A 91 -11.21 -5.15 3.01
N GLU A 92 -12.40 -4.58 2.94
CA GLU A 92 -12.85 -3.66 3.98
C GLU A 92 -12.91 -4.33 5.36
N GLU A 93 -13.34 -5.59 5.39
CA GLU A 93 -13.42 -6.34 6.64
C GLU A 93 -12.06 -6.51 7.30
N ILE A 94 -11.05 -6.87 6.51
CA ILE A 94 -9.69 -7.06 7.02
C ILE A 94 -9.14 -5.72 7.51
N ARG A 95 -9.32 -4.66 6.73
CA ARG A 95 -8.83 -3.34 7.09
C ARG A 95 -9.42 -2.86 8.41
N GLU A 96 -10.74 -3.06 8.58
CA GLU A 96 -11.44 -2.68 9.79
C GLU A 96 -10.98 -3.52 10.98
N PHE A 97 -10.75 -4.81 10.76
CA PHE A 97 -10.35 -5.72 11.83
C PHE A 97 -8.95 -5.40 12.36
N TYR A 98 -7.98 -5.22 11.48
CA TYR A 98 -6.58 -5.02 11.89
C TYR A 98 -6.22 -3.57 12.15
N LYS A 99 -6.89 -2.63 11.48
CA LYS A 99 -6.65 -1.19 11.65
C LYS A 99 -5.17 -0.82 11.57
N LEU A 100 -4.51 -1.33 10.54
CA LEU A 100 -3.06 -1.14 10.35
C LEU A 100 -2.66 0.32 10.36
N GLU A 101 -3.42 1.17 9.68
CA GLU A 101 -3.16 2.60 9.61
C GLU A 101 -3.20 3.27 10.97
N LYS A 102 -4.02 2.76 11.88
CA LYS A 102 -4.16 3.30 13.22
C LYS A 102 -2.90 3.04 14.05
N LEU A 103 -2.22 1.94 13.79
CA LEU A 103 -0.97 1.61 14.47
C LEU A 103 0.09 2.70 14.23
N TRP A 104 0.19 3.19 13.00
CA TRP A 104 1.14 4.25 12.68
C TRP A 104 0.64 5.62 13.12
N SER A 105 -0.66 5.86 13.06
CA SER A 105 -1.27 7.12 13.50
C SER A 105 -1.15 7.34 14.99
N ILE A 106 -1.23 6.28 15.78
CA ILE A 106 -1.08 6.38 17.24
C ILE A 106 0.28 6.95 17.62
N ASN A 107 1.32 6.56 16.90
CA ASN A 107 2.66 7.09 17.14
C ASN A 107 2.72 8.59 16.92
N ASP A 108 2.05 9.07 15.89
CA ASP A 108 1.97 10.51 15.60
C ASP A 108 1.15 11.24 16.67
N SER A 109 0.05 10.62 17.10
CA SER A 109 -0.82 11.21 18.13
C SER A 109 -0.08 11.34 19.46
N ASP A 110 0.71 10.35 19.80
CA ASP A 110 1.50 10.38 21.04
C ASP A 110 2.48 11.53 21.03
N SER A 111 3.02 11.88 19.87
CA SER A 111 3.97 12.97 19.76
C SER A 111 3.32 14.33 19.92
N GLU A 112 2.02 14.43 19.75
CA GLU A 112 1.27 15.66 19.93
C GLU A 112 0.88 15.93 21.37
N ASP A 113 0.79 14.89 22.14
CA ASP A 113 0.40 14.96 23.54
C ASP A 113 1.60 15.18 24.45
#